data_4c0ce1971a9291d5945c85838e16644b
#
_entry.id   4c0ce1971a9291d5945c85838e16644b
#
_cell.length_a   1.000
_cell.length_b   1.000
_cell.length_c   1.000
_cell.angle_alpha   90.00
_cell.angle_beta   90.00
_cell.angle_gamma   90.00
#
_symmetry.space_group_name_H-M   'P 1'
#
loop_
_entity.id
_entity.type
_entity.pdbx_description
1 polymer ?
#
loop_
_entity_poly.entity_id
_entity_poly.type
_entity_poly.pdbx_seq_one_letter_code
_entity_poly.pdbx_strand_id
1 'polypeptide(L)'
;MAKGLKYDGDWLVGGPARAAVTPNFSLSEYARPDGSVRVHRELLAAVQCVRDALGQGVSVAGMAPVAGLGAGRDGLFVWLKAADPAALLAAAQKVVREGWLARAERRGERVYVELPDPAALPPLPAERALELAIAVTAGFETSGDPYQQVTGNFDGAGLSFGPLQVNLGTGTLQELFRRFAARDEGRLRSCFGDLWDEWQRMLKLPSRAAQVRWADALSRGPQKGRFDPAWTAALQAVGREPAFRAEWLRYAYDTYGRKLVVALAWLKGVRPIPIRNFRCLAALYDLCVQQGSLDKAHAAIRRRIERENPQDEFALTRIAVEERGRVASPQWRADCISRRLCILDRTPVAVAEAGQRAERENPQLWRLRNAPVHQMERWLA
;
A
#
# COMPACT_ATOMS: atom_id res chain seq x y z
N MET A 1 -7.05 -1.98 9.83
CA MET A 1 -8.00 -3.08 10.19
C MET A 1 -8.77 -2.65 11.42
N ALA A 2 -10.03 -3.08 11.56
CA ALA A 2 -10.85 -2.66 12.69
C ALA A 2 -10.34 -3.23 14.02
N LYS A 3 -10.45 -2.45 15.10
CA LYS A 3 -10.12 -2.88 16.47
C LYS A 3 -10.96 -4.09 16.87
N GLY A 4 -10.33 -5.03 17.58
CA GLY A 4 -11.00 -6.21 18.14
C GLY A 4 -11.08 -7.44 17.24
N LEU A 5 -10.57 -7.41 16.01
CA LEU A 5 -10.41 -8.62 15.22
C LEU A 5 -9.38 -9.55 15.85
N LYS A 6 -9.70 -10.85 15.93
CA LYS A 6 -8.86 -11.88 16.54
C LYS A 6 -8.25 -12.75 15.45
N TYR A 7 -6.94 -12.90 15.49
CA TYR A 7 -6.18 -13.70 14.54
C TYR A 7 -5.40 -14.80 15.27
N ASP A 8 -5.33 -15.97 14.63
CA ASP A 8 -4.40 -17.05 14.95
C ASP A 8 -3.46 -17.20 13.75
N GLY A 9 -2.27 -16.64 13.85
CA GLY A 9 -1.39 -16.45 12.71
C GLY A 9 -2.06 -15.65 11.57
N ASP A 10 -2.18 -16.27 10.41
CA ASP A 10 -2.84 -15.66 9.24
C ASP A 10 -4.34 -15.98 9.14
N TRP A 11 -4.92 -16.60 10.18
CA TRP A 11 -6.32 -16.94 10.24
C TRP A 11 -7.10 -15.93 11.06
N LEU A 12 -8.13 -15.34 10.48
CA LEU A 12 -9.14 -14.59 11.20
C LEU A 12 -10.10 -15.56 11.85
N VAL A 13 -10.18 -15.53 13.18
CA VAL A 13 -10.94 -16.50 13.99
C VAL A 13 -12.02 -15.86 14.84
N GLY A 14 -12.20 -14.54 14.79
CA GLY A 14 -13.27 -13.86 15.51
C GLY A 14 -13.09 -12.35 15.62
N GLY A 15 -14.06 -11.74 16.31
CA GLY A 15 -14.11 -10.30 16.54
C GLY A 15 -15.53 -9.76 16.58
N PRO A 16 -15.72 -8.44 16.67
CA PRO A 16 -17.02 -7.82 16.55
C PRO A 16 -17.63 -8.07 15.16
N ALA A 17 -18.90 -8.51 15.10
CA ALA A 17 -19.56 -8.91 13.85
C ALA A 17 -19.50 -7.81 12.75
N ARG A 18 -19.65 -6.55 13.13
CA ARG A 18 -19.60 -5.40 12.19
C ARG A 18 -18.20 -4.86 11.95
N ALA A 19 -17.15 -5.48 12.50
CA ALA A 19 -15.79 -5.04 12.27
C ALA A 19 -15.42 -5.21 10.79
N ALA A 20 -14.92 -4.13 10.16
CA ALA A 20 -14.44 -4.18 8.79
C ALA A 20 -13.18 -5.05 8.70
N VAL A 21 -13.21 -6.10 7.89
CA VAL A 21 -12.06 -6.98 7.62
C VAL A 21 -11.27 -6.48 6.40
N THR A 22 -11.96 -5.86 5.45
CA THR A 22 -11.42 -5.10 4.33
C THR A 22 -12.31 -3.88 4.09
N PRO A 23 -11.98 -2.94 3.19
CA PRO A 23 -12.78 -1.73 3.00
C PRO A 23 -14.26 -1.95 2.73
N ASN A 24 -14.64 -3.06 2.13
CA ASN A 24 -16.01 -3.33 1.69
C ASN A 24 -16.66 -4.55 2.34
N PHE A 25 -15.95 -5.27 3.21
CA PHE A 25 -16.46 -6.50 3.83
C PHE A 25 -16.31 -6.45 5.34
N SER A 26 -17.33 -6.93 6.05
CA SER A 26 -17.37 -7.08 7.50
C SER A 26 -17.14 -8.54 7.94
N LEU A 27 -16.79 -8.73 9.21
CA LEU A 27 -16.58 -10.06 9.77
C LEU A 27 -17.80 -10.97 9.65
N SER A 28 -19.01 -10.42 9.85
CA SER A 28 -20.27 -11.18 9.81
C SER A 28 -20.55 -11.83 8.46
N GLU A 29 -20.02 -11.29 7.36
CA GLU A 29 -20.19 -11.87 6.03
C GLU A 29 -19.45 -13.20 5.86
N TYR A 30 -18.43 -13.45 6.70
CA TYR A 30 -17.63 -14.69 6.71
C TYR A 30 -18.01 -15.64 7.83
N ALA A 31 -19.06 -15.32 8.58
CA ALA A 31 -19.56 -16.19 9.65
C ALA A 31 -20.28 -17.42 9.08
N ARG A 32 -20.07 -18.56 9.72
CA ARG A 32 -20.79 -19.79 9.46
C ARG A 32 -22.18 -19.74 10.10
N PRO A 33 -23.07 -20.70 9.79
CA PRO A 33 -24.40 -20.78 10.43
C PRO A 33 -24.36 -20.85 11.95
N ASP A 34 -23.30 -21.43 12.52
CA ASP A 34 -23.08 -21.53 13.98
C ASP A 34 -22.45 -20.24 14.58
N GLY A 35 -22.23 -19.21 13.76
CA GLY A 35 -21.62 -17.95 14.15
C GLY A 35 -20.10 -17.99 14.25
N SER A 36 -19.46 -19.15 14.07
CA SER A 36 -17.99 -19.24 14.05
C SER A 36 -17.40 -18.62 12.78
N VAL A 37 -16.18 -18.11 12.90
CA VAL A 37 -15.41 -17.58 11.77
C VAL A 37 -14.05 -18.25 11.72
N ARG A 38 -13.67 -18.74 10.54
CA ARG A 38 -12.32 -19.17 10.22
C ARG A 38 -12.04 -18.88 8.76
N VAL A 39 -11.27 -17.84 8.48
CA VAL A 39 -10.94 -17.43 7.10
C VAL A 39 -9.51 -16.93 7.02
N HIS A 40 -8.80 -17.34 5.97
CA HIS A 40 -7.42 -16.93 5.78
C HIS A 40 -7.34 -15.46 5.30
N ARG A 41 -6.40 -14.67 5.80
CA ARG A 41 -6.21 -13.25 5.44
C ARG A 41 -6.05 -13.04 3.94
N GLU A 42 -5.34 -13.92 3.25
CA GLU A 42 -5.12 -13.82 1.80
C GLU A 42 -6.45 -13.98 1.02
N LEU A 43 -7.40 -14.79 1.53
CA LEU A 43 -8.73 -14.90 0.92
C LEU A 43 -9.52 -13.61 1.06
N LEU A 44 -9.48 -12.97 2.23
CA LEU A 44 -10.11 -11.66 2.44
C LEU A 44 -9.59 -10.62 1.45
N ALA A 45 -8.26 -10.58 1.26
CA ALA A 45 -7.61 -9.70 0.31
C ALA A 45 -8.01 -10.01 -1.14
N ALA A 46 -8.03 -11.29 -1.52
CA ALA A 46 -8.43 -11.73 -2.86
C ALA A 46 -9.89 -11.38 -3.18
N VAL A 47 -10.81 -11.55 -2.21
CA VAL A 47 -12.23 -11.16 -2.36
C VAL A 47 -12.37 -9.64 -2.55
N GLN A 48 -11.59 -8.84 -1.80
CA GLN A 48 -11.55 -7.39 -2.02
C GLN A 48 -11.04 -7.05 -3.43
N CYS A 49 -10.01 -7.75 -3.93
CA CYS A 49 -9.53 -7.57 -5.29
C CYS A 49 -10.60 -7.90 -6.34
N VAL A 50 -11.40 -8.94 -6.14
CA VAL A 50 -12.54 -9.28 -7.04
C VAL A 50 -13.56 -8.14 -7.06
N ARG A 51 -13.93 -7.62 -5.90
CA ARG A 51 -14.85 -6.49 -5.79
C ARG A 51 -14.31 -5.22 -6.49
N ASP A 52 -13.03 -4.93 -6.28
CA ASP A 52 -12.37 -3.77 -6.91
C ASP A 52 -12.27 -3.94 -8.44
N ALA A 53 -12.00 -5.16 -8.92
CA ALA A 53 -11.96 -5.48 -10.34
C ALA A 53 -13.34 -5.41 -11.02
N LEU A 54 -14.41 -5.76 -10.29
CA LEU A 54 -15.78 -5.65 -10.77
C LEU A 54 -16.28 -4.19 -10.80
N GLY A 55 -15.80 -3.35 -9.87
CA GLY A 55 -16.21 -1.95 -9.74
C GLY A 55 -17.61 -1.72 -9.17
N GLN A 56 -18.29 -2.77 -8.71
CA GLN A 56 -19.66 -2.73 -8.17
C GLN A 56 -19.84 -3.67 -6.98
N GLY A 57 -21.04 -3.69 -6.37
CA GLY A 57 -21.31 -4.46 -5.16
C GLY A 57 -21.10 -5.97 -5.33
N VAL A 58 -20.34 -6.54 -4.41
CA VAL A 58 -20.15 -7.98 -4.23
C VAL A 58 -20.53 -8.33 -2.80
N SER A 59 -21.23 -9.42 -2.59
CA SER A 59 -21.52 -9.99 -1.26
C SER A 59 -20.97 -11.39 -1.14
N VAL A 60 -20.64 -11.78 0.10
CA VAL A 60 -20.30 -13.16 0.43
C VAL A 60 -21.60 -13.95 0.60
N ALA A 61 -21.75 -14.98 -0.23
CA ALA A 61 -22.96 -15.84 -0.25
C ALA A 61 -22.81 -17.10 0.60
N GLY A 62 -21.66 -17.30 1.25
CA GLY A 62 -21.39 -18.39 2.16
C GLY A 62 -20.03 -19.06 1.96
N MET A 63 -19.69 -19.94 2.90
CA MET A 63 -18.43 -20.71 2.94
C MET A 63 -18.67 -22.22 3.04
N ALA A 64 -19.89 -22.70 2.75
CA ALA A 64 -20.18 -24.13 2.76
C ALA A 64 -19.65 -24.82 1.49
N PRO A 65 -18.94 -25.95 1.61
CA PRO A 65 -18.52 -26.73 0.44
C PRO A 65 -19.72 -27.30 -0.30
N VAL A 66 -19.56 -27.49 -1.61
CA VAL A 66 -20.54 -28.22 -2.46
C VAL A 66 -19.82 -29.35 -3.18
N ALA A 67 -20.59 -30.27 -3.80
CA ALA A 67 -20.03 -31.42 -4.49
C ALA A 67 -18.89 -31.03 -5.46
N GLY A 68 -17.70 -31.54 -5.20
CA GLY A 68 -16.48 -31.27 -5.98
C GLY A 68 -15.78 -29.95 -5.73
N LEU A 69 -16.27 -29.08 -4.82
CA LEU A 69 -15.68 -27.78 -4.51
C LEU A 69 -15.60 -27.53 -3.01
N GLY A 70 -14.45 -27.07 -2.52
CA GLY A 70 -14.23 -26.65 -1.14
C GLY A 70 -14.04 -27.74 -0.11
N ALA A 71 -14.14 -29.04 -0.47
CA ALA A 71 -13.88 -30.12 0.47
C ALA A 71 -12.43 -30.10 0.96
N GLY A 72 -12.24 -30.10 2.30
CA GLY A 72 -10.92 -30.01 2.92
C GLY A 72 -10.24 -28.65 2.80
N ARG A 73 -10.90 -27.63 2.27
CA ARG A 73 -10.38 -26.27 2.04
C ARG A 73 -11.01 -25.21 2.94
N ASP A 74 -11.37 -25.60 4.15
CA ASP A 74 -12.09 -24.76 5.10
C ASP A 74 -11.38 -23.42 5.37
N GLY A 75 -12.09 -22.32 5.16
CA GLY A 75 -11.56 -20.96 5.29
C GLY A 75 -10.64 -20.50 4.16
N LEU A 76 -10.45 -21.32 3.10
CA LEU A 76 -9.64 -21.02 1.93
C LEU A 76 -10.47 -20.79 0.66
N PHE A 77 -11.79 -20.83 0.75
CA PHE A 77 -12.72 -20.55 -0.33
C PHE A 77 -13.94 -19.78 0.15
N VAL A 78 -14.67 -19.19 -0.77
CA VAL A 78 -15.93 -18.50 -0.50
C VAL A 78 -16.80 -18.47 -1.76
N TRP A 79 -18.12 -18.45 -1.57
CA TRP A 79 -19.11 -18.16 -2.59
C TRP A 79 -19.40 -16.66 -2.63
N LEU A 80 -19.34 -16.06 -3.81
CA LEU A 80 -19.64 -14.66 -4.06
C LEU A 80 -20.91 -14.51 -4.89
N LYS A 81 -21.61 -13.38 -4.68
CA LYS A 81 -22.77 -12.97 -5.46
C LYS A 81 -22.67 -11.49 -5.83
N ALA A 82 -23.12 -11.15 -7.05
CA ALA A 82 -23.28 -9.80 -7.53
C ALA A 82 -24.52 -9.73 -8.44
N ALA A 83 -24.92 -8.52 -8.84
CA ALA A 83 -26.05 -8.31 -9.75
C ALA A 83 -25.86 -9.00 -11.10
N ASP A 84 -24.62 -9.00 -11.63
CA ASP A 84 -24.23 -9.73 -12.84
C ASP A 84 -23.23 -10.84 -12.51
N PRO A 85 -23.67 -12.12 -12.47
CA PRO A 85 -22.80 -13.25 -12.19
C PRO A 85 -21.75 -13.52 -13.28
N ALA A 86 -21.98 -13.11 -14.53
CA ALA A 86 -21.00 -13.28 -15.60
C ALA A 86 -19.86 -12.27 -15.46
N ALA A 87 -20.20 -11.01 -15.20
CA ALA A 87 -19.20 -9.97 -14.91
C ALA A 87 -18.41 -10.30 -13.63
N LEU A 88 -19.07 -10.86 -12.60
CA LEU A 88 -18.41 -11.33 -11.37
C LEU A 88 -17.39 -12.43 -11.66
N LEU A 89 -17.76 -13.43 -12.51
CA LEU A 89 -16.83 -14.48 -12.91
C LEU A 89 -15.63 -13.89 -13.66
N ALA A 90 -15.86 -12.98 -14.61
CA ALA A 90 -14.78 -12.34 -15.35
C ALA A 90 -13.81 -11.57 -14.44
N ALA A 91 -14.34 -10.84 -13.46
CA ALA A 91 -13.54 -10.16 -12.43
C ALA A 91 -12.75 -11.15 -11.59
N ALA A 92 -13.37 -12.23 -11.11
CA ALA A 92 -12.70 -13.28 -10.34
C ALA A 92 -11.60 -13.99 -11.14
N GLN A 93 -11.84 -14.28 -12.43
CA GLN A 93 -10.84 -14.86 -13.33
C GLN A 93 -9.66 -13.92 -13.59
N LYS A 94 -9.89 -12.59 -13.62
CA LYS A 94 -8.79 -11.61 -13.64
C LYS A 94 -7.93 -11.75 -12.41
N VAL A 95 -8.53 -11.85 -11.22
CA VAL A 95 -7.84 -12.00 -9.92
C VAL A 95 -7.10 -13.36 -9.84
N VAL A 96 -7.61 -14.41 -10.50
CA VAL A 96 -6.87 -15.68 -10.69
C VAL A 96 -5.61 -15.45 -11.54
N ARG A 97 -5.72 -14.77 -12.68
CA ARG A 97 -4.56 -14.47 -13.54
C ARG A 97 -3.51 -13.60 -12.84
N GLU A 98 -3.92 -12.76 -11.90
CA GLU A 98 -3.02 -11.95 -11.05
C GLU A 98 -2.40 -12.75 -9.89
N GLY A 99 -2.72 -14.04 -9.75
CA GLY A 99 -2.15 -14.94 -8.75
C GLY A 99 -2.71 -14.78 -7.32
N TRP A 100 -3.82 -14.05 -7.15
CA TRP A 100 -4.48 -13.93 -5.84
C TRP A 100 -5.39 -15.11 -5.51
N LEU A 101 -5.98 -15.72 -6.52
CA LEU A 101 -6.85 -16.88 -6.42
C LEU A 101 -6.27 -18.03 -7.25
N ALA A 102 -6.51 -19.26 -6.80
CA ALA A 102 -6.20 -20.47 -7.58
C ALA A 102 -7.30 -20.78 -8.59
N ARG A 103 -8.55 -20.49 -8.23
CA ARG A 103 -9.72 -20.95 -8.97
C ARG A 103 -10.88 -19.96 -8.85
N ALA A 104 -11.65 -19.84 -9.94
CA ALA A 104 -12.93 -19.16 -9.96
C ALA A 104 -13.89 -19.92 -10.88
N GLU A 105 -15.07 -20.30 -10.38
CA GLU A 105 -16.11 -21.05 -11.13
C GLU A 105 -17.50 -20.51 -10.85
N ARG A 106 -18.33 -20.42 -11.89
CA ARG A 106 -19.74 -20.06 -11.75
C ARG A 106 -20.60 -21.30 -11.54
N ARG A 107 -21.53 -21.21 -10.60
CA ARG A 107 -22.60 -22.18 -10.35
C ARG A 107 -23.90 -21.41 -10.13
N GLY A 108 -24.75 -21.38 -11.16
CA GLY A 108 -25.97 -20.57 -11.17
C GLY A 108 -25.67 -19.08 -10.95
N GLU A 109 -26.26 -18.51 -9.93
CA GLU A 109 -26.11 -17.08 -9.57
C GLU A 109 -24.88 -16.79 -8.67
N ARG A 110 -24.08 -17.79 -8.35
CA ARG A 110 -22.92 -17.65 -7.45
C ARG A 110 -21.62 -17.95 -8.18
N VAL A 111 -20.57 -17.32 -7.73
CA VAL A 111 -19.19 -17.59 -8.17
C VAL A 111 -18.38 -18.12 -6.98
N TYR A 112 -17.88 -19.33 -7.15
CA TYR A 112 -16.90 -19.94 -6.26
C TYR A 112 -15.54 -19.31 -6.50
N VAL A 113 -14.81 -18.95 -5.44
CA VAL A 113 -13.43 -18.53 -5.50
C VAL A 113 -12.63 -19.24 -4.43
N GLU A 114 -11.41 -19.64 -4.75
CA GLU A 114 -10.54 -20.42 -3.90
C GLU A 114 -9.12 -19.86 -3.88
N LEU A 115 -8.53 -19.78 -2.70
CA LEU A 115 -7.15 -19.36 -2.49
C LEU A 115 -6.19 -20.49 -2.90
N PRO A 116 -5.01 -20.17 -3.46
CA PRO A 116 -3.88 -21.12 -3.52
C PRO A 116 -3.52 -21.66 -2.14
N ASP A 117 -2.67 -22.68 -2.08
CA ASP A 117 -2.13 -23.12 -0.80
C ASP A 117 -1.40 -21.94 -0.14
N PRO A 118 -1.81 -21.53 1.09
CA PRO A 118 -1.15 -20.41 1.77
C PRO A 118 0.33 -20.63 2.07
N ALA A 119 0.77 -21.88 2.15
CA ALA A 119 2.18 -22.23 2.34
C ALA A 119 3.00 -22.09 1.06
N ALA A 120 2.34 -22.02 -0.11
CA ALA A 120 2.97 -21.97 -1.43
C ALA A 120 2.29 -20.90 -2.32
N LEU A 121 2.07 -19.71 -1.78
CA LEU A 121 1.51 -18.60 -2.56
C LEU A 121 2.40 -18.27 -3.76
N PRO A 122 1.82 -18.05 -4.94
CA PRO A 122 2.58 -17.67 -6.11
C PRO A 122 3.30 -16.33 -5.89
N PRO A 123 4.54 -16.18 -6.40
CA PRO A 123 5.28 -14.95 -6.29
C PRO A 123 4.55 -13.76 -6.92
N LEU A 124 4.63 -12.60 -6.27
CA LEU A 124 4.15 -11.35 -6.84
C LEU A 124 5.11 -10.85 -7.93
N PRO A 125 4.61 -10.43 -9.10
CA PRO A 125 5.42 -9.65 -10.05
C PRO A 125 5.97 -8.38 -9.39
N ALA A 126 7.20 -7.99 -9.74
CA ALA A 126 7.89 -6.85 -9.12
C ALA A 126 7.09 -5.53 -9.24
N GLU A 127 6.54 -5.22 -10.43
CA GLU A 127 5.70 -4.03 -10.62
C GLU A 127 4.48 -4.03 -9.70
N ARG A 128 3.81 -5.19 -9.58
CA ARG A 128 2.65 -5.32 -8.70
C ARG A 128 3.02 -5.15 -7.23
N ALA A 129 4.16 -5.70 -6.82
CA ALA A 129 4.66 -5.51 -5.46
C ALA A 129 4.94 -4.01 -5.17
N LEU A 130 5.50 -3.27 -6.13
CA LEU A 130 5.72 -1.83 -6.00
C LEU A 130 4.40 -1.05 -5.86
N GLU A 131 3.41 -1.32 -6.72
CA GLU A 131 2.08 -0.72 -6.62
C GLU A 131 1.46 -0.92 -5.23
N LEU A 132 1.53 -2.16 -4.73
CA LEU A 132 0.98 -2.51 -3.42
C LEU A 132 1.79 -1.84 -2.29
N ALA A 133 3.11 -1.75 -2.39
CA ALA A 133 3.96 -1.08 -1.40
C ALA A 133 3.67 0.42 -1.34
N ILE A 134 3.48 1.09 -2.49
CA ILE A 134 3.06 2.49 -2.57
C ILE A 134 1.69 2.68 -1.90
N ALA A 135 0.72 1.81 -2.20
CA ALA A 135 -0.62 1.90 -1.61
C ALA A 135 -0.59 1.70 -0.09
N VAL A 136 0.24 0.77 0.41
CA VAL A 136 0.44 0.55 1.85
C VAL A 136 1.12 1.77 2.49
N THR A 137 2.19 2.30 1.89
CA THR A 137 2.87 3.51 2.40
C THR A 137 1.92 4.70 2.45
N ALA A 138 1.14 4.93 1.38
CA ALA A 138 0.14 5.99 1.30
C ALA A 138 -1.00 5.83 2.33
N GLY A 139 -1.34 4.60 2.70
CA GLY A 139 -2.39 4.31 3.68
C GLY A 139 -2.14 4.85 5.08
N PHE A 140 -0.93 5.29 5.40
CA PHE A 140 -0.65 6.02 6.64
C PHE A 140 -0.98 7.51 6.56
N GLU A 141 -1.15 8.06 5.35
CA GLU A 141 -1.32 9.49 5.09
C GLU A 141 -2.72 9.81 4.54
N THR A 142 -3.43 8.85 3.96
CA THR A 142 -4.71 9.10 3.27
C THR A 142 -5.70 7.96 3.44
N SER A 143 -7.00 8.30 3.44
CA SER A 143 -8.11 7.35 3.56
C SER A 143 -8.83 7.05 2.24
N GLY A 144 -8.48 7.73 1.12
CA GLY A 144 -9.14 7.59 -0.18
C GLY A 144 -8.23 6.96 -1.24
N ASP A 145 -8.55 7.25 -2.52
CA ASP A 145 -7.65 6.96 -3.63
C ASP A 145 -6.38 7.80 -3.49
N PRO A 146 -5.23 7.20 -3.19
CA PRO A 146 -4.03 7.96 -2.90
C PRO A 146 -3.52 8.79 -4.09
N TYR A 147 -3.83 8.38 -5.33
CA TYR A 147 -3.46 9.14 -6.53
C TYR A 147 -4.26 10.43 -6.70
N GLN A 148 -5.37 10.60 -5.98
CA GLN A 148 -6.20 11.80 -6.00
C GLN A 148 -6.03 12.68 -4.76
N GLN A 149 -5.10 12.33 -3.88
CA GLN A 149 -4.85 13.12 -2.67
C GLN A 149 -4.18 14.44 -3.03
N VAL A 150 -4.81 15.54 -2.66
CA VAL A 150 -4.32 16.91 -2.84
C VAL A 150 -4.34 17.59 -1.48
N THR A 151 -3.22 18.18 -1.08
CA THR A 151 -3.08 18.85 0.21
C THR A 151 -2.44 20.22 0.01
N GLY A 152 -2.97 21.24 0.67
CA GLY A 152 -2.44 22.60 0.65
C GLY A 152 -1.17 22.76 1.51
N ASN A 153 -0.80 24.00 1.78
CA ASN A 153 0.46 24.38 2.42
C ASN A 153 0.42 24.27 3.97
N PHE A 154 -0.01 23.12 4.51
CA PHE A 154 -0.11 22.94 5.97
C PHE A 154 1.24 22.79 6.67
N ASP A 155 2.27 22.32 5.96
CA ASP A 155 3.61 22.01 6.47
C ASP A 155 4.71 22.94 5.92
N GLY A 156 4.33 23.95 5.12
CA GLY A 156 5.27 24.87 4.50
C GLY A 156 5.89 24.37 3.18
N ALA A 157 5.53 23.17 2.71
CA ALA A 157 6.03 22.60 1.46
C ALA A 157 5.23 23.03 0.21
N GLY A 158 4.18 23.81 0.40
CA GLY A 158 3.27 24.26 -0.66
C GLY A 158 2.21 23.22 -0.99
N LEU A 159 1.91 23.05 -2.29
CA LEU A 159 1.03 21.99 -2.77
C LEU A 159 1.71 20.64 -2.68
N SER A 160 1.04 19.67 -2.05
CA SER A 160 1.41 18.26 -2.02
C SER A 160 0.37 17.40 -2.76
N PHE A 161 0.83 16.40 -3.50
CA PHE A 161 -0.02 15.60 -4.37
C PHE A 161 0.36 14.11 -4.40
N GLY A 162 -0.67 13.26 -4.45
CA GLY A 162 -0.57 11.84 -4.72
C GLY A 162 -0.05 10.97 -3.57
N PRO A 163 0.20 9.67 -3.81
CA PRO A 163 0.40 8.66 -2.77
C PRO A 163 1.63 8.86 -1.88
N LEU A 164 2.66 9.54 -2.38
CA LEU A 164 3.90 9.80 -1.64
C LEU A 164 4.06 11.28 -1.30
N GLN A 165 2.99 12.06 -1.43
CA GLN A 165 2.94 13.49 -1.10
C GLN A 165 4.11 14.28 -1.72
N VAL A 166 4.34 14.05 -3.04
CA VAL A 166 5.30 14.89 -3.79
C VAL A 166 4.86 16.34 -3.73
N ASN A 167 5.79 17.27 -3.55
CA ASN A 167 5.44 18.66 -3.27
C ASN A 167 6.31 19.69 -4.00
N LEU A 168 5.84 20.94 -4.02
CA LEU A 168 6.53 22.06 -4.68
C LEU A 168 7.83 22.43 -3.98
N GLY A 169 7.87 22.41 -2.64
CA GLY A 169 9.01 22.85 -1.85
C GLY A 169 10.25 22.00 -2.06
N THR A 170 10.10 20.69 -2.22
CA THR A 170 11.22 19.78 -2.53
C THR A 170 11.53 19.69 -4.03
N GLY A 171 10.62 20.14 -4.91
CA GLY A 171 10.75 20.04 -6.37
C GLY A 171 10.32 18.68 -6.94
N THR A 172 9.84 17.78 -6.09
CA THR A 172 9.41 16.43 -6.51
C THR A 172 8.14 16.46 -7.34
N LEU A 173 7.22 17.39 -7.05
CA LEU A 173 6.01 17.59 -7.83
C LEU A 173 6.33 18.05 -9.26
N GLN A 174 7.19 19.06 -9.40
CA GLN A 174 7.60 19.58 -10.69
C GLN A 174 8.30 18.51 -11.54
N GLU A 175 9.14 17.68 -10.90
CA GLU A 175 9.86 16.61 -11.59
C GLU A 175 8.88 15.55 -12.13
N LEU A 176 7.92 15.09 -11.32
CA LEU A 176 6.93 14.13 -11.77
C LEU A 176 6.09 14.65 -12.93
N PHE A 177 5.59 15.89 -12.82
CA PHE A 177 4.78 16.49 -13.88
C PHE A 177 5.57 16.77 -15.16
N ARG A 178 6.84 17.14 -15.06
CA ARG A 178 7.73 17.29 -16.22
C ARG A 178 7.95 15.95 -16.93
N ARG A 179 8.16 14.86 -16.19
CA ARG A 179 8.28 13.52 -16.76
C ARG A 179 7.01 13.11 -17.52
N PHE A 180 5.85 13.36 -16.94
CA PHE A 180 4.60 13.05 -17.60
C PHE A 180 4.34 13.94 -18.81
N ALA A 181 4.56 15.24 -18.71
CA ALA A 181 4.44 16.18 -19.83
C ALA A 181 5.34 15.80 -21.02
N ALA A 182 6.57 15.33 -20.77
CA ALA A 182 7.47 14.85 -21.81
C ALA A 182 6.93 13.62 -22.57
N ARG A 183 5.96 12.90 -22.01
CA ARG A 183 5.30 11.73 -22.62
C ARG A 183 3.98 12.08 -23.27
N ASP A 184 3.16 12.87 -22.59
CA ASP A 184 1.80 13.23 -23.05
C ASP A 184 1.36 14.58 -22.43
N GLU A 185 1.91 15.67 -22.98
CA GLU A 185 1.53 17.02 -22.57
C GLU A 185 0.07 17.33 -22.90
N GLY A 186 -0.43 16.81 -24.03
CA GLY A 186 -1.81 17.02 -24.46
C GLY A 186 -2.82 16.48 -23.45
N ARG A 187 -2.55 15.31 -22.88
CA ARG A 187 -3.38 14.71 -21.84
C ARG A 187 -3.33 15.54 -20.56
N LEU A 188 -2.14 15.97 -20.16
CA LEU A 188 -1.98 16.82 -18.98
C LEU A 188 -2.72 18.14 -19.14
N ARG A 189 -2.59 18.80 -20.29
CA ARG A 189 -3.33 20.02 -20.64
C ARG A 189 -4.85 19.81 -20.58
N SER A 190 -5.34 18.70 -21.11
CA SER A 190 -6.77 18.36 -21.05
C SER A 190 -7.29 18.23 -19.61
N CYS A 191 -6.49 17.67 -18.68
CA CYS A 191 -6.88 17.57 -17.28
C CYS A 191 -6.94 18.93 -16.56
N PHE A 192 -6.04 19.86 -16.92
CA PHE A 192 -6.01 21.21 -16.34
C PHE A 192 -7.04 22.16 -16.95
N GLY A 193 -7.43 21.94 -18.22
CA GLY A 193 -8.36 22.85 -18.92
C GLY A 193 -7.91 24.30 -18.86
N ASP A 194 -8.79 25.19 -18.42
CA ASP A 194 -8.52 26.64 -18.32
C ASP A 194 -7.39 27.01 -17.33
N LEU A 195 -7.03 26.10 -16.44
CA LEU A 195 -5.94 26.29 -15.47
C LEU A 195 -4.55 26.02 -16.07
N TRP A 196 -4.47 25.51 -17.31
CA TRP A 196 -3.22 25.11 -17.94
C TRP A 196 -2.18 26.23 -18.04
N ASP A 197 -2.58 27.40 -18.50
CA ASP A 197 -1.66 28.51 -18.69
C ASP A 197 -1.13 29.06 -17.37
N GLU A 198 -1.96 29.05 -16.32
CA GLU A 198 -1.53 29.43 -14.98
C GLU A 198 -0.56 28.38 -14.40
N TRP A 199 -0.82 27.06 -14.60
CA TRP A 199 0.10 26.00 -14.24
C TRP A 199 1.47 26.19 -14.89
N GLN A 200 1.50 26.51 -16.19
CA GLN A 200 2.74 26.79 -16.91
C GLN A 200 3.47 28.03 -16.37
N ARG A 201 2.74 29.09 -16.03
CA ARG A 201 3.32 30.28 -15.39
C ARG A 201 3.91 29.96 -14.02
N MET A 202 3.19 29.18 -13.21
CA MET A 202 3.66 28.74 -11.90
C MET A 202 4.97 27.96 -12.01
N LEU A 203 5.08 27.02 -12.94
CA LEU A 203 6.31 26.24 -13.15
C LEU A 203 7.52 27.11 -13.55
N LYS A 204 7.27 28.26 -14.19
CA LYS A 204 8.31 29.22 -14.61
C LYS A 204 8.67 30.27 -13.55
N LEU A 205 8.03 30.25 -12.38
CA LEU A 205 8.39 31.16 -11.28
C LEU A 205 9.87 30.99 -10.91
N PRO A 206 10.55 32.09 -10.49
CA PRO A 206 12.02 32.15 -10.42
C PRO A 206 12.63 31.26 -9.34
N SER A 207 11.82 30.76 -8.42
CA SER A 207 12.32 29.89 -7.34
C SER A 207 11.21 28.98 -6.77
N ARG A 208 11.63 27.89 -6.11
CA ARG A 208 10.70 27.02 -5.34
C ARG A 208 9.95 27.81 -4.26
N ALA A 209 10.60 28.76 -3.61
CA ALA A 209 9.95 29.63 -2.64
C ALA A 209 8.82 30.48 -3.26
N ALA A 210 8.99 30.95 -4.51
CA ALA A 210 7.93 31.64 -5.23
C ALA A 210 6.77 30.69 -5.59
N GLN A 211 7.05 29.46 -5.99
CA GLN A 211 6.03 28.42 -6.25
C GLN A 211 5.27 28.02 -4.98
N VAL A 212 5.97 27.90 -3.85
CA VAL A 212 5.33 27.66 -2.54
C VAL A 212 4.41 28.82 -2.14
N ARG A 213 4.81 30.07 -2.35
CA ARG A 213 3.93 31.26 -2.09
C ARG A 213 2.71 31.24 -3.00
N TRP A 214 2.84 30.86 -4.26
CA TRP A 214 1.69 30.69 -5.16
C TRP A 214 0.72 29.64 -4.59
N ALA A 215 1.20 28.48 -4.17
CA ALA A 215 0.36 27.46 -3.56
C ALA A 215 -0.23 27.90 -2.22
N ASP A 216 0.53 28.67 -1.43
CA ASP A 216 0.05 29.22 -0.16
C ASP A 216 -1.17 30.14 -0.33
N ALA A 217 -1.16 30.97 -1.38
CA ALA A 217 -2.28 31.84 -1.73
C ALA A 217 -3.54 31.08 -2.14
N LEU A 218 -3.42 29.86 -2.66
CA LEU A 218 -4.51 28.98 -3.06
C LEU A 218 -4.91 27.98 -1.95
N SER A 219 -4.13 27.92 -0.88
CA SER A 219 -4.40 27.01 0.25
C SER A 219 -5.51 27.55 1.15
N ARG A 220 -6.40 26.70 1.63
CA ARG A 220 -7.65 27.02 2.33
C ARG A 220 -7.81 26.14 3.59
N GLY A 221 -8.77 26.54 4.42
CA GLY A 221 -9.22 25.78 5.59
C GLY A 221 -8.26 25.82 6.77
N PRO A 222 -8.54 25.05 7.84
CA PRO A 222 -7.70 24.97 9.01
C PRO A 222 -6.27 24.60 8.64
N GLN A 223 -5.31 25.33 9.18
CA GLN A 223 -3.88 25.11 8.93
C GLN A 223 -3.51 25.03 7.43
N LYS A 224 -4.29 25.63 6.54
CA LYS A 224 -4.09 25.57 5.08
C LYS A 224 -4.03 24.14 4.49
N GLY A 225 -4.68 23.19 5.13
CA GLY A 225 -4.63 21.76 4.73
C GLY A 225 -5.46 21.44 3.48
N ARG A 226 -6.33 22.35 3.01
CA ARG A 226 -7.10 22.19 1.77
C ARG A 226 -6.49 23.04 0.66
N PHE A 227 -6.69 22.61 -0.57
CA PHE A 227 -6.30 23.39 -1.73
C PHE A 227 -7.54 23.95 -2.46
N ASP A 228 -7.36 24.95 -3.31
CA ASP A 228 -8.46 25.54 -4.08
C ASP A 228 -9.26 24.46 -4.81
N PRO A 229 -10.60 24.52 -4.83
CA PRO A 229 -11.45 23.46 -5.39
C PRO A 229 -11.25 23.20 -6.87
N ALA A 230 -11.04 24.23 -7.70
CA ALA A 230 -10.83 24.07 -9.13
C ALA A 230 -9.49 23.37 -9.42
N TRP A 231 -8.43 23.77 -8.72
CA TRP A 231 -7.13 23.14 -8.77
C TRP A 231 -7.14 21.70 -8.24
N THR A 232 -7.89 21.47 -7.16
CA THR A 232 -8.08 20.12 -6.60
C THR A 232 -8.75 19.21 -7.62
N ALA A 233 -9.80 19.66 -8.29
CA ALA A 233 -10.50 18.89 -9.32
C ALA A 233 -9.60 18.55 -10.51
N ALA A 234 -8.79 19.51 -11.00
CA ALA A 234 -7.84 19.32 -12.08
C ALA A 234 -6.75 18.29 -11.72
N LEU A 235 -6.14 18.42 -10.54
CA LEU A 235 -5.14 17.48 -10.06
C LEU A 235 -5.72 16.08 -9.84
N GLN A 236 -6.94 15.98 -9.35
CA GLN A 236 -7.64 14.69 -9.23
C GLN A 236 -7.94 14.08 -10.59
N ALA A 237 -8.24 14.88 -11.61
CA ALA A 237 -8.38 14.40 -12.99
C ALA A 237 -7.05 13.79 -13.49
N VAL A 238 -5.93 14.48 -13.26
CA VAL A 238 -4.59 13.91 -13.54
C VAL A 238 -4.36 12.60 -12.79
N GLY A 239 -4.68 12.54 -11.49
CA GLY A 239 -4.54 11.34 -10.67
C GLY A 239 -5.41 10.16 -11.10
N ARG A 240 -6.48 10.39 -11.86
CA ARG A 240 -7.31 9.32 -12.47
C ARG A 240 -6.71 8.76 -13.75
N GLU A 241 -5.82 9.49 -14.44
CA GLU A 241 -5.27 9.06 -15.71
C GLU A 241 -4.36 7.83 -15.57
N PRO A 242 -4.66 6.71 -16.26
CA PRO A 242 -3.84 5.50 -16.17
C PRO A 242 -2.38 5.71 -16.60
N ALA A 243 -2.16 6.53 -17.63
CA ALA A 243 -0.82 6.85 -18.11
C ALA A 243 -0.01 7.66 -17.07
N PHE A 244 -0.66 8.56 -16.32
CA PHE A 244 -0.03 9.28 -15.22
C PHE A 244 0.32 8.35 -14.05
N ARG A 245 -0.58 7.42 -13.69
CA ARG A 245 -0.29 6.42 -12.67
C ARG A 245 0.89 5.52 -13.03
N ALA A 246 0.99 5.14 -14.30
CA ALA A 246 2.14 4.38 -14.80
C ALA A 246 3.45 5.21 -14.70
N GLU A 247 3.42 6.53 -15.00
CA GLU A 247 4.59 7.39 -14.81
C GLU A 247 4.92 7.59 -13.33
N TRP A 248 3.90 7.67 -12.47
CA TRP A 248 4.11 7.70 -11.02
C TRP A 248 4.85 6.47 -10.51
N LEU A 249 4.49 5.27 -10.98
CA LEU A 249 5.20 4.04 -10.62
C LEU A 249 6.67 4.08 -11.02
N ARG A 250 6.96 4.54 -12.24
CA ARG A 250 8.36 4.72 -12.70
C ARG A 250 9.12 5.73 -11.84
N TYR A 251 8.49 6.86 -11.54
CA TYR A 251 9.06 7.88 -10.65
C TYR A 251 9.34 7.33 -9.24
N ALA A 252 8.38 6.60 -8.67
CA ALA A 252 8.52 6.01 -7.35
C ALA A 252 9.63 4.94 -7.31
N TYR A 253 9.77 4.15 -8.38
CA TYR A 253 10.88 3.23 -8.53
C TYR A 253 12.23 3.96 -8.61
N ASP A 254 12.36 4.94 -9.49
CA ASP A 254 13.60 5.70 -9.66
C ASP A 254 14.03 6.43 -8.39
N THR A 255 13.08 6.93 -7.61
CA THR A 255 13.36 7.77 -6.44
C THR A 255 13.56 6.94 -5.17
N TYR A 256 12.73 5.92 -4.95
CA TYR A 256 12.66 5.16 -3.71
C TYR A 256 13.00 3.68 -3.90
N GLY A 257 12.62 3.07 -5.02
CA GLY A 257 12.94 1.68 -5.33
C GLY A 257 14.45 1.45 -5.42
N ARG A 258 15.20 2.37 -6.02
CA ARG A 258 16.68 2.31 -6.03
C ARG A 258 17.29 2.34 -4.64
N LYS A 259 16.71 3.12 -3.72
CA LYS A 259 17.18 3.15 -2.31
C LYS A 259 16.90 1.82 -1.60
N LEU A 260 15.74 1.21 -1.86
CA LEU A 260 15.42 -0.12 -1.37
C LEU A 260 16.45 -1.14 -1.85
N VAL A 261 16.81 -1.11 -3.13
CA VAL A 261 17.85 -1.98 -3.71
C VAL A 261 19.18 -1.86 -2.97
N VAL A 262 19.63 -0.62 -2.73
CA VAL A 262 20.88 -0.37 -1.97
C VAL A 262 20.77 -0.92 -0.55
N ALA A 263 19.63 -0.71 0.13
CA ALA A 263 19.38 -1.24 1.47
C ALA A 263 19.42 -2.78 1.50
N LEU A 264 18.81 -3.45 0.53
CA LEU A 264 18.79 -4.91 0.41
C LEU A 264 20.19 -5.47 0.13
N ALA A 265 20.94 -4.85 -0.76
CA ALA A 265 22.33 -5.26 -1.07
C ALA A 265 23.23 -5.13 0.17
N TRP A 266 23.08 -4.03 0.92
CA TRP A 266 23.82 -3.82 2.16
C TRP A 266 23.45 -4.86 3.23
N LEU A 267 22.16 -5.12 3.49
CA LEU A 267 21.70 -6.12 4.45
C LEU A 267 22.20 -7.51 4.08
N LYS A 268 22.15 -7.90 2.80
CA LYS A 268 22.69 -9.17 2.30
C LYS A 268 24.21 -9.28 2.53
N GLY A 269 24.95 -8.17 2.42
CA GLY A 269 26.39 -8.12 2.71
C GLY A 269 26.72 -8.28 4.19
N VAL A 270 25.82 -7.83 5.10
CA VAL A 270 25.99 -7.99 6.55
C VAL A 270 25.55 -9.38 7.02
N ARG A 271 24.42 -9.85 6.52
CA ARG A 271 23.86 -11.17 6.82
C ARG A 271 23.32 -11.81 5.53
N PRO A 272 23.84 -12.95 5.05
CA PRO A 272 23.48 -13.51 3.75
C PRO A 272 22.10 -14.21 3.76
N ILE A 273 21.08 -13.55 4.30
CA ILE A 273 19.69 -13.98 4.26
C ILE A 273 18.99 -13.19 3.14
N PRO A 274 18.43 -13.86 2.11
CA PRO A 274 17.73 -13.17 1.04
C PRO A 274 16.39 -12.65 1.55
N ILE A 275 16.14 -11.35 1.39
CA ILE A 275 14.85 -10.73 1.69
C ILE A 275 14.02 -10.78 0.41
N ARG A 276 12.98 -11.61 0.40
CA ARG A 276 12.10 -11.85 -0.75
C ARG A 276 10.62 -11.66 -0.44
N ASN A 277 10.23 -11.80 0.83
CA ASN A 277 8.83 -11.68 1.23
C ASN A 277 8.33 -10.24 1.03
N PHE A 278 7.15 -10.12 0.42
CA PHE A 278 6.58 -8.79 0.11
C PHE A 278 6.41 -7.91 1.35
N ARG A 279 6.08 -8.47 2.51
CA ARG A 279 5.93 -7.70 3.76
C ARG A 279 7.23 -7.06 4.20
N CYS A 280 8.33 -7.80 4.13
CA CYS A 280 9.68 -7.30 4.43
C CYS A 280 10.07 -6.18 3.46
N LEU A 281 9.81 -6.38 2.17
CA LEU A 281 10.08 -5.41 1.13
C LEU A 281 9.25 -4.13 1.29
N ALA A 282 7.95 -4.27 1.59
CA ALA A 282 7.06 -3.13 1.82
C ALA A 282 7.47 -2.30 3.05
N ALA A 283 7.91 -2.95 4.14
CA ALA A 283 8.41 -2.25 5.32
C ALA A 283 9.72 -1.48 5.05
N LEU A 284 10.65 -2.08 4.29
CA LEU A 284 11.88 -1.42 3.87
C LEU A 284 11.63 -0.33 2.82
N TYR A 285 10.65 -0.52 1.92
CA TYR A 285 10.24 0.52 0.97
C TYR A 285 9.67 1.75 1.68
N ASP A 286 8.76 1.55 2.62
CA ASP A 286 8.21 2.63 3.46
C ASP A 286 9.30 3.38 4.23
N LEU A 287 10.30 2.66 4.76
CA LEU A 287 11.49 3.24 5.36
C LEU A 287 12.25 4.13 4.38
N CYS A 288 12.48 3.67 3.15
CA CYS A 288 13.18 4.42 2.10
C CYS A 288 12.40 5.69 1.69
N VAL A 289 11.07 5.61 1.65
CA VAL A 289 10.21 6.78 1.39
C VAL A 289 10.34 7.81 2.50
N GLN A 290 10.15 7.41 3.75
CA GLN A 290 10.06 8.34 4.87
C GLN A 290 11.42 8.79 5.42
N GLN A 291 12.42 7.90 5.45
CA GLN A 291 13.72 8.15 6.10
C GLN A 291 14.93 8.11 5.15
N GLY A 292 14.72 7.79 3.88
CA GLY A 292 15.73 7.82 2.82
C GLY A 292 16.58 6.56 2.71
N SER A 293 17.33 6.19 3.75
CA SER A 293 18.28 5.05 3.72
C SER A 293 18.52 4.44 5.09
N LEU A 294 19.26 3.33 5.13
CA LEU A 294 19.74 2.68 6.35
C LEU A 294 21.03 3.30 6.93
N ASP A 295 21.72 4.16 6.18
CA ASP A 295 23.11 4.58 6.45
C ASP A 295 23.32 5.06 7.88
N LYS A 296 22.40 5.89 8.41
CA LYS A 296 22.49 6.43 9.79
C LYS A 296 22.43 5.36 10.87
N ALA A 297 21.95 4.14 10.54
CA ALA A 297 21.79 3.03 11.49
C ALA A 297 22.73 1.87 11.25
N HIS A 298 23.61 1.91 10.25
CA HIS A 298 24.46 0.78 9.85
C HIS A 298 25.22 0.16 11.03
N ALA A 299 25.86 0.96 11.87
CA ALA A 299 26.61 0.46 13.02
C ALA A 299 25.70 -0.20 14.08
N ALA A 300 24.52 0.36 14.32
CA ALA A 300 23.56 -0.21 15.28
C ALA A 300 22.97 -1.52 14.77
N ILE A 301 22.61 -1.57 13.49
CA ILE A 301 22.09 -2.77 12.83
C ILE A 301 23.12 -3.91 12.88
N ARG A 302 24.41 -3.65 12.54
CA ARG A 302 25.47 -4.66 12.61
C ARG A 302 25.60 -5.25 14.00
N ARG A 303 25.78 -4.39 15.03
CA ARG A 303 25.89 -4.84 16.43
C ARG A 303 24.70 -5.70 16.86
N ARG A 304 23.50 -5.34 16.42
CA ARG A 304 22.30 -6.09 16.80
C ARG A 304 22.20 -7.40 16.06
N ILE A 305 22.56 -7.46 14.78
CA ILE A 305 22.65 -8.70 13.99
C ILE A 305 23.65 -9.67 14.62
N GLU A 306 24.83 -9.19 15.02
CA GLU A 306 25.86 -10.00 15.69
C GLU A 306 25.35 -10.58 17.02
N ARG A 307 24.65 -9.78 17.82
CA ARG A 307 24.09 -10.20 19.12
C ARG A 307 22.92 -11.16 18.99
N GLU A 308 21.96 -10.89 18.10
CA GLU A 308 20.69 -11.62 18.02
C GLU A 308 20.70 -12.74 16.99
N ASN A 309 21.69 -12.77 16.09
CA ASN A 309 21.90 -13.79 15.06
C ASN A 309 20.62 -14.19 14.31
N PRO A 310 19.95 -13.27 13.60
CA PRO A 310 18.67 -13.55 12.93
C PRO A 310 18.81 -14.71 11.94
N GLN A 311 17.81 -15.59 11.89
CA GLN A 311 17.81 -16.80 11.07
C GLN A 311 16.90 -16.69 9.85
N ASP A 312 16.02 -15.68 9.78
CA ASP A 312 15.09 -15.45 8.70
C ASP A 312 15.00 -13.98 8.29
N GLU A 313 14.33 -13.72 7.18
CA GLU A 313 14.18 -12.41 6.60
C GLU A 313 13.30 -11.46 7.45
N PHE A 314 12.34 -11.98 8.24
CA PHE A 314 11.49 -11.17 9.10
C PHE A 314 12.27 -10.64 10.30
N ALA A 315 13.06 -11.51 10.96
CA ALA A 315 13.93 -11.12 12.07
C ALA A 315 14.97 -10.08 11.60
N LEU A 316 15.60 -10.31 10.44
CA LEU A 316 16.57 -9.38 9.86
C LEU A 316 15.93 -8.03 9.52
N THR A 317 14.75 -8.03 8.88
CA THR A 317 14.03 -6.80 8.53
C THR A 317 13.58 -6.05 9.79
N ARG A 318 13.11 -6.76 10.81
CA ARG A 318 12.73 -6.17 12.11
C ARG A 318 13.89 -5.40 12.73
N ILE A 319 15.07 -6.01 12.81
CA ILE A 319 16.28 -5.35 13.29
C ILE A 319 16.54 -4.05 12.50
N ALA A 320 16.51 -4.14 11.17
CA ALA A 320 16.80 -3.00 10.30
C ALA A 320 15.82 -1.82 10.52
N VAL A 321 14.50 -2.08 10.57
CA VAL A 321 13.50 -1.03 10.69
C VAL A 321 13.46 -0.42 12.09
N GLU A 322 13.67 -1.21 13.14
CA GLU A 322 13.72 -0.73 14.52
C GLU A 322 14.96 0.14 14.77
N GLU A 323 16.15 -0.35 14.40
CA GLU A 323 17.40 0.43 14.57
C GLU A 323 17.38 1.71 13.74
N ARG A 324 16.81 1.68 12.52
CA ARG A 324 16.66 2.89 11.72
C ARG A 324 15.66 3.87 12.33
N GLY A 325 14.60 3.37 12.96
CA GLY A 325 13.66 4.19 13.71
C GLY A 325 14.31 4.88 14.90
N ARG A 326 15.15 4.18 15.66
CA ARG A 326 15.85 4.72 16.85
C ARG A 326 16.81 5.88 16.57
N VAL A 327 17.34 5.98 15.35
CA VAL A 327 18.19 7.12 14.93
C VAL A 327 17.40 8.28 14.31
N ALA A 328 16.08 8.25 14.34
CA ALA A 328 15.24 9.40 14.04
C ALA A 328 15.28 10.43 15.17
N SER A 329 14.76 11.64 14.92
CA SER A 329 14.57 12.64 15.99
C SER A 329 13.69 12.05 17.10
N PRO A 330 13.99 12.32 18.39
CA PRO A 330 13.35 11.63 19.53
C PRO A 330 11.83 11.55 19.46
N GLN A 331 11.16 12.66 19.09
CA GLN A 331 9.70 12.74 18.99
C GLN A 331 9.09 11.82 17.90
N TRP A 332 9.88 11.33 16.93
CA TRP A 332 9.41 10.49 15.83
C TRP A 332 9.84 9.02 15.93
N ARG A 333 10.65 8.65 16.92
CA ARG A 333 11.19 7.29 17.04
C ARG A 333 10.10 6.23 17.14
N ALA A 334 9.21 6.40 18.12
CA ALA A 334 8.10 5.48 18.33
C ALA A 334 7.21 5.37 17.10
N ASP A 335 6.89 6.49 16.47
CA ASP A 335 6.08 6.53 15.24
C ASP A 335 6.75 5.78 14.09
N CYS A 336 8.01 6.08 13.81
CA CYS A 336 8.79 5.43 12.76
C CYS A 336 8.86 3.91 12.93
N ILE A 337 9.05 3.42 14.15
CA ILE A 337 9.14 1.99 14.44
C ILE A 337 7.77 1.35 14.33
N SER A 338 6.74 1.90 15.00
CA SER A 338 5.37 1.39 14.98
C SER A 338 4.83 1.23 13.55
N ARG A 339 5.06 2.23 12.70
CA ARG A 339 4.64 2.24 11.30
C ARG A 339 5.19 1.03 10.52
N ARG A 340 6.47 0.68 10.65
CA ARG A 340 7.09 -0.45 9.92
C ARG A 340 6.75 -1.79 10.53
N LEU A 341 6.68 -1.86 11.84
CA LEU A 341 6.21 -3.08 12.51
C LEU A 341 4.76 -3.38 12.14
N CYS A 342 3.91 -2.34 12.01
CA CYS A 342 2.54 -2.49 11.52
C CYS A 342 2.49 -3.14 10.12
N ILE A 343 3.39 -2.77 9.21
CA ILE A 343 3.51 -3.40 7.90
C ILE A 343 4.00 -4.85 8.05
N LEU A 344 5.09 -5.04 8.78
CA LEU A 344 5.76 -6.33 8.94
C LEU A 344 4.83 -7.38 9.58
N ASP A 345 4.06 -6.99 10.59
CA ASP A 345 3.18 -7.87 11.36
C ASP A 345 1.73 -7.88 10.85
N ARG A 346 1.38 -7.00 9.89
CA ARG A 346 0.02 -6.82 9.36
C ARG A 346 -1.02 -6.48 10.45
N THR A 347 -0.60 -5.80 11.49
CA THR A 347 -1.43 -5.39 12.62
C THR A 347 -0.82 -4.15 13.28
N PRO A 348 -1.62 -3.27 13.91
CA PRO A 348 -1.08 -2.21 14.73
C PRO A 348 -0.14 -2.74 15.80
N VAL A 349 1.01 -2.10 15.97
CA VAL A 349 2.01 -2.45 16.97
C VAL A 349 2.31 -1.22 17.83
N ALA A 350 1.97 -1.32 19.12
CA ALA A 350 2.30 -0.28 20.09
C ALA A 350 3.81 -0.28 20.36
N VAL A 351 4.43 0.89 20.24
CA VAL A 351 5.86 1.11 20.47
C VAL A 351 6.03 2.27 21.44
N ALA A 352 6.87 2.08 22.45
CA ALA A 352 7.34 3.13 23.35
C ALA A 352 8.84 3.34 23.15
N GLU A 353 9.25 4.55 22.78
CA GLU A 353 10.65 4.88 22.49
C GLU A 353 10.92 6.35 22.80
N ALA A 354 12.03 6.65 23.47
CA ALA A 354 12.45 8.01 23.83
C ALA A 354 11.37 8.85 24.54
N GLY A 355 10.58 8.22 25.44
CA GLY A 355 9.50 8.89 26.18
C GLY A 355 8.21 9.14 25.35
N GLN A 356 8.17 8.72 24.11
CA GLN A 356 7.00 8.79 23.23
C GLN A 356 6.37 7.42 23.05
N ARG A 357 5.05 7.40 22.81
CA ARG A 357 4.30 6.19 22.46
C ARG A 357 3.58 6.41 21.14
N ALA A 358 3.62 5.41 20.27
CA ALA A 358 2.88 5.38 19.03
C ALA A 358 2.29 4.00 18.77
N GLU A 359 1.12 3.96 18.15
CA GLU A 359 0.48 2.76 17.62
C GLU A 359 -0.14 3.14 16.29
N ARG A 360 0.57 2.83 15.19
CA ARG A 360 0.14 3.21 13.86
C ARG A 360 -0.87 2.20 13.32
N GLU A 361 -1.95 2.72 12.76
CA GLU A 361 -2.95 1.96 12.03
C GLU A 361 -2.82 2.25 10.52
N ASN A 362 -3.17 1.27 9.69
CA ASN A 362 -3.16 1.46 8.25
C ASN A 362 -4.33 0.69 7.62
N PRO A 363 -5.24 1.38 6.93
CA PRO A 363 -6.40 0.74 6.30
C PRO A 363 -6.02 -0.15 5.11
N GLN A 364 -4.79 -0.07 4.61
CA GLN A 364 -4.31 -0.84 3.46
C GLN A 364 -3.56 -2.14 3.84
N LEU A 365 -3.51 -2.52 5.14
CA LEU A 365 -2.80 -3.74 5.57
C LEU A 365 -3.34 -5.03 4.91
N TRP A 366 -4.59 -5.03 4.47
CA TRP A 366 -5.19 -6.14 3.73
C TRP A 366 -4.47 -6.42 2.39
N ARG A 367 -3.74 -5.44 1.83
CA ARG A 367 -2.95 -5.59 0.60
C ARG A 367 -1.63 -6.34 0.80
N LEU A 368 -1.19 -6.48 2.05
CA LEU A 368 0.07 -7.14 2.37
C LEU A 368 -0.07 -8.66 2.25
N ARG A 369 0.57 -9.23 1.25
CA ARG A 369 0.64 -10.68 1.02
C ARG A 369 1.83 -11.31 1.75
N ASN A 370 1.64 -12.51 2.24
CA ASN A 370 2.73 -13.34 2.76
C ASN A 370 3.35 -14.18 1.62
N ALA A 371 3.75 -13.53 0.54
CA ALA A 371 4.23 -14.15 -0.68
C ALA A 371 5.61 -13.60 -1.07
N PRO A 372 6.48 -14.38 -1.72
CA PRO A 372 7.71 -13.85 -2.27
C PRO A 372 7.43 -12.90 -3.43
N VAL A 373 8.37 -12.00 -3.72
CA VAL A 373 8.37 -11.16 -4.91
C VAL A 373 9.26 -11.77 -5.96
N HIS A 374 8.73 -11.96 -7.17
CA HIS A 374 9.46 -12.54 -8.29
C HIS A 374 10.27 -11.48 -9.03
N GLN A 375 11.49 -11.85 -9.47
CA GLN A 375 12.36 -10.99 -10.30
C GLN A 375 12.68 -9.61 -9.70
N MET A 376 12.93 -9.56 -8.39
CA MET A 376 13.45 -8.33 -7.75
C MET A 376 14.69 -7.76 -8.45
N GLU A 377 15.46 -8.61 -9.11
CA GLU A 377 16.62 -8.22 -9.93
C GLU A 377 16.22 -7.31 -11.11
N ARG A 378 14.99 -7.37 -11.60
CA ARG A 378 14.45 -6.37 -12.56
C ARG A 378 14.17 -5.01 -11.92
N TRP A 379 14.05 -4.95 -10.61
CA TRP A 379 14.09 -3.67 -9.90
C TRP A 379 15.53 -3.13 -9.85
N LEU A 380 16.51 -4.00 -10.08
CA LEU A 380 17.94 -3.73 -10.04
C LEU A 380 18.50 -3.36 -11.42
N ALA A 381 17.80 -3.65 -12.49
CA ALA A 381 18.16 -3.36 -13.87
C ALA A 381 17.44 -2.12 -14.41
#